data_16aee3173fe3bc1ac6d605cc78e03263
#
_entry.id   16aee3173fe3bc1ac6d605cc78e03263
#
_cell.length_a   1.000
_cell.length_b   1.000
_cell.length_c   1.000
_cell.angle_alpha   90.00
_cell.angle_beta   90.00
_cell.angle_gamma   90.00
#
_symmetry.space_group_name_H-M   'P 1'
#
loop_
_entity.id
_entity.type
_entity.pdbx_description
1 polymer ?
#
loop_
_entity_poly.entity_id
_entity_poly.type
_entity_poly.pdbx_seq_one_letter_code
_entity_poly.pdbx_strand_id
1 'polypeptide(L)'
;MAHLNRKIGIPSFDMTGKTAIITGGTQGLGFGMACALAAYGANVVITARTASKVEDAVADLNENYCKGGRAFGIPADSSKLENVKMVIEKTVEEFGELNILINNAGISGPTALVVENREGRKEYTPEDFEKVIATNLTGTFMFCQEAARQMIKQNATNGKKGGKIIITASVGGFIGGKGVVGYGASKAGCLSLARTLANNFGRENITVNCICPGYVVTPLNEEFFIDKDGNPTDYYKQQSKATSVRRLGTIEEIAGPVLAMCSDSFNYMTGTYLLCDGGQSIPAE
;
A
#
# COMPACT_ATOMS: atom_id res chain seq x y z
N MET A 1 -16.61 -2.76 -38.83
CA MET A 1 -15.75 -3.98 -38.93
C MET A 1 -14.24 -3.73 -39.03
N ALA A 2 -13.75 -2.50 -38.82
CA ALA A 2 -12.30 -2.18 -38.94
C ALA A 2 -11.45 -2.53 -37.68
N HIS A 3 -12.04 -3.05 -36.62
CA HIS A 3 -11.32 -3.32 -35.35
C HIS A 3 -10.86 -4.78 -35.17
N LEU A 4 -11.22 -5.69 -36.05
CA LEU A 4 -10.95 -7.13 -35.89
C LEU A 4 -9.56 -7.58 -36.36
N ASN A 5 -8.78 -6.72 -37.01
CA ASN A 5 -7.43 -7.06 -37.52
C ASN A 5 -6.28 -6.45 -36.72
N ARG A 6 -6.54 -5.89 -35.52
CA ARG A 6 -5.48 -5.35 -34.67
C ARG A 6 -4.82 -6.50 -33.92
N LYS A 7 -3.50 -6.67 -34.09
CA LYS A 7 -2.72 -7.60 -33.25
C LYS A 7 -2.96 -7.23 -31.77
N ILE A 8 -3.40 -8.18 -30.97
CA ILE A 8 -3.54 -8.01 -29.52
C ILE A 8 -2.13 -7.94 -28.94
N GLY A 9 -1.85 -6.87 -28.20
CA GLY A 9 -0.59 -6.72 -27.45
C GLY A 9 -0.51 -7.72 -26.30
N ILE A 10 0.68 -8.19 -26.01
CA ILE A 10 0.93 -9.04 -24.84
C ILE A 10 1.03 -8.13 -23.60
N PRO A 11 0.32 -8.43 -22.50
CA PRO A 11 0.48 -7.70 -21.24
C PRO A 11 1.94 -7.71 -20.77
N SER A 12 2.43 -6.55 -20.34
CA SER A 12 3.79 -6.40 -19.81
C SER A 12 3.73 -5.86 -18.38
N PHE A 13 4.61 -6.37 -17.55
CA PHE A 13 4.83 -5.91 -16.18
C PHE A 13 6.18 -5.19 -16.04
N ASP A 14 6.84 -4.88 -17.15
CA ASP A 14 8.08 -4.11 -17.16
C ASP A 14 7.88 -2.72 -16.53
N MET A 15 8.72 -2.40 -15.55
CA MET A 15 8.72 -1.14 -14.82
C MET A 15 9.96 -0.28 -15.15
N THR A 16 10.74 -0.69 -16.14
CA THR A 16 11.96 0.04 -16.56
C THR A 16 11.64 1.51 -16.84
N GLY A 17 12.40 2.40 -16.22
CA GLY A 17 12.22 3.84 -16.33
C GLY A 17 11.03 4.42 -15.56
N LYS A 18 10.28 3.62 -14.80
CA LYS A 18 9.24 4.13 -13.89
C LYS A 18 9.85 4.44 -12.53
N THR A 19 9.36 5.50 -11.89
CA THR A 19 9.72 5.87 -10.52
C THR A 19 8.51 5.72 -9.61
N ALA A 20 8.68 4.95 -8.53
CA ALA A 20 7.63 4.62 -7.58
C ALA A 20 7.97 5.12 -6.16
N ILE A 21 7.03 5.75 -5.47
CA ILE A 21 7.10 6.02 -4.03
C ILE A 21 6.27 4.95 -3.30
N ILE A 22 6.86 4.34 -2.26
CA ILE A 22 6.19 3.39 -1.38
C ILE A 22 6.26 3.91 0.07
N THR A 23 5.14 4.34 0.63
CA THR A 23 5.09 4.75 2.02
C THR A 23 5.05 3.56 2.96
N GLY A 24 5.80 3.61 4.08
CA GLY A 24 5.95 2.44 4.96
C GLY A 24 6.69 1.28 4.28
N GLY A 25 7.67 1.59 3.43
CA GLY A 25 8.37 0.64 2.56
C GLY A 25 9.55 -0.10 3.20
N THR A 26 9.76 0.02 4.52
CA THR A 26 10.93 -0.58 5.19
C THR A 26 10.73 -1.99 5.72
N GLN A 27 9.52 -2.49 5.72
CA GLN A 27 9.18 -3.85 6.20
C GLN A 27 7.80 -4.32 5.70
N GLY A 28 7.52 -5.60 5.86
CA GLY A 28 6.20 -6.20 5.60
C GLY A 28 5.71 -5.96 4.18
N LEU A 29 4.42 -5.65 4.03
CA LEU A 29 3.78 -5.49 2.72
C LEU A 29 4.45 -4.40 1.87
N GLY A 30 4.78 -3.25 2.49
CA GLY A 30 5.42 -2.14 1.78
C GLY A 30 6.79 -2.51 1.23
N PHE A 31 7.59 -3.24 1.99
CA PHE A 31 8.90 -3.72 1.52
C PHE A 31 8.74 -4.76 0.40
N GLY A 32 7.81 -5.72 0.54
CA GLY A 32 7.54 -6.68 -0.53
C GLY A 32 7.07 -6.04 -1.84
N MET A 33 6.22 -5.00 -1.75
CA MET A 33 5.82 -4.21 -2.92
C MET A 33 7.01 -3.47 -3.55
N ALA A 34 7.92 -2.92 -2.73
CA ALA A 34 9.14 -2.28 -3.22
C ALA A 34 10.06 -3.30 -3.92
N CYS A 35 10.27 -4.49 -3.33
CA CYS A 35 11.04 -5.58 -3.95
C CYS A 35 10.46 -5.98 -5.30
N ALA A 36 9.14 -6.15 -5.40
CA ALA A 36 8.48 -6.52 -6.63
C ALA A 36 8.70 -5.47 -7.73
N LEU A 37 8.48 -4.19 -7.44
CA LEU A 37 8.70 -3.12 -8.42
C LEU A 37 10.18 -2.99 -8.83
N ALA A 38 11.10 -3.07 -7.88
CA ALA A 38 12.55 -3.02 -8.12
C ALA A 38 13.02 -4.18 -8.99
N ALA A 39 12.53 -5.39 -8.73
CA ALA A 39 12.86 -6.60 -9.50
C ALA A 39 12.36 -6.54 -10.96
N TYR A 40 11.35 -5.70 -11.23
CA TYR A 40 10.83 -5.47 -12.58
C TYR A 40 11.35 -4.16 -13.21
N GLY A 41 12.39 -3.55 -12.64
CA GLY A 41 13.16 -2.47 -13.26
C GLY A 41 12.79 -1.06 -12.82
N ALA A 42 11.89 -0.87 -11.86
CA ALA A 42 11.55 0.45 -11.36
C ALA A 42 12.67 1.07 -10.51
N ASN A 43 12.76 2.39 -10.52
CA ASN A 43 13.33 3.13 -9.42
C ASN A 43 12.32 3.14 -8.26
N VAL A 44 12.75 2.83 -7.05
CA VAL A 44 11.86 2.78 -5.88
C VAL A 44 12.34 3.73 -4.80
N VAL A 45 11.43 4.59 -4.34
CA VAL A 45 11.64 5.47 -3.20
C VAL A 45 10.83 4.94 -2.04
N ILE A 46 11.50 4.53 -0.96
CA ILE A 46 10.83 4.07 0.26
C ILE A 46 10.86 5.13 1.35
N THR A 47 9.78 5.24 2.10
CA THR A 47 9.71 6.16 3.23
C THR A 47 9.22 5.48 4.50
N ALA A 48 9.79 5.84 5.63
CA ALA A 48 9.35 5.52 6.97
C ALA A 48 9.91 6.55 7.96
N ARG A 49 9.45 6.52 9.22
CA ARG A 49 9.87 7.51 10.23
C ARG A 49 11.29 7.31 10.75
N THR A 50 11.78 6.08 10.79
CA THR A 50 13.07 5.71 11.39
C THR A 50 14.15 5.69 10.32
N ALA A 51 15.11 6.62 10.38
CA ALA A 51 16.15 6.77 9.36
C ALA A 51 16.99 5.50 9.18
N SER A 52 17.46 4.87 10.27
CA SER A 52 18.28 3.65 10.18
C SER A 52 17.53 2.51 9.46
N LYS A 53 16.22 2.31 9.74
CA LYS A 53 15.42 1.29 9.03
C LYS A 53 15.25 1.62 7.54
N VAL A 54 15.23 2.89 7.18
CA VAL A 54 15.17 3.32 5.77
C VAL A 54 16.50 3.00 5.09
N GLU A 55 17.63 3.30 5.74
CA GLU A 55 18.97 3.01 5.23
C GLU A 55 19.19 1.51 5.02
N ASP A 56 18.87 0.68 6.03
CA ASP A 56 18.99 -0.78 5.96
C ASP A 56 18.13 -1.36 4.81
N ALA A 57 16.89 -0.92 4.69
CA ALA A 57 15.99 -1.41 3.65
C ALA A 57 16.41 -0.97 2.24
N VAL A 58 16.98 0.23 2.09
CA VAL A 58 17.54 0.70 0.82
C VAL A 58 18.76 -0.12 0.43
N ALA A 59 19.63 -0.43 1.38
CA ALA A 59 20.79 -1.28 1.12
C ALA A 59 20.37 -2.67 0.62
N ASP A 60 19.43 -3.31 1.32
CA ASP A 60 18.88 -4.62 0.93
C ASP A 60 18.20 -4.58 -0.44
N LEU A 61 17.39 -3.56 -0.73
CA LEU A 61 16.75 -3.40 -2.05
C LEU A 61 17.78 -3.29 -3.17
N ASN A 62 18.82 -2.47 -2.98
CA ASN A 62 19.84 -2.28 -4.00
C ASN A 62 20.73 -3.51 -4.21
N GLU A 63 21.03 -4.25 -3.15
CA GLU A 63 21.88 -5.43 -3.22
C GLU A 63 21.12 -6.64 -3.82
N ASN A 64 19.86 -6.84 -3.42
CA ASN A 64 19.20 -8.12 -3.64
C ASN A 64 18.05 -8.07 -4.68
N TYR A 65 17.44 -6.88 -4.93
CA TYR A 65 16.20 -6.81 -5.71
C TYR A 65 16.25 -5.89 -6.93
N CYS A 66 17.05 -4.82 -6.90
CA CYS A 66 17.07 -3.86 -8.02
C CYS A 66 17.64 -4.48 -9.31
N LYS A 67 16.84 -4.45 -10.39
CA LYS A 67 17.23 -4.92 -11.73
C LYS A 67 17.02 -3.81 -12.76
N GLY A 68 18.03 -2.98 -12.95
CA GLY A 68 17.98 -1.86 -13.92
C GLY A 68 17.55 -0.51 -13.36
N GLY A 69 16.78 -0.49 -12.26
CA GLY A 69 16.51 0.68 -11.44
C GLY A 69 17.36 0.69 -10.18
N ARG A 70 17.09 1.63 -9.27
CA ARG A 70 17.72 1.70 -7.94
C ARG A 70 16.75 2.13 -6.85
N ALA A 71 17.08 1.78 -5.62
CA ALA A 71 16.34 2.20 -4.43
C ALA A 71 16.93 3.47 -3.83
N PHE A 72 16.06 4.34 -3.30
CA PHE A 72 16.39 5.54 -2.56
C PHE A 72 15.49 5.67 -1.33
N GLY A 73 16.00 6.21 -0.25
CA GLY A 73 15.27 6.28 1.02
C GLY A 73 15.09 7.70 1.51
N ILE A 74 13.89 8.02 1.99
CA ILE A 74 13.60 9.33 2.57
C ILE A 74 12.89 9.13 3.91
N PRO A 75 13.56 9.39 5.06
CA PRO A 75 12.90 9.39 6.34
C PRO A 75 11.79 10.45 6.40
N ALA A 76 10.54 10.03 6.66
CA ALA A 76 9.39 10.93 6.66
C ALA A 76 8.24 10.40 7.52
N ASP A 77 7.50 11.33 8.12
CA ASP A 77 6.22 11.06 8.78
C ASP A 77 5.07 11.38 7.81
N SER A 78 4.35 10.36 7.38
CA SER A 78 3.23 10.49 6.43
C SER A 78 2.07 11.34 6.95
N SER A 79 1.99 11.60 8.24
CA SER A 79 0.96 12.47 8.84
C SER A 79 1.30 13.97 8.76
N LYS A 80 2.46 14.34 8.23
CA LYS A 80 2.98 15.71 8.17
C LYS A 80 3.09 16.19 6.71
N LEU A 81 2.32 17.23 6.36
CA LEU A 81 2.27 17.73 4.98
C LEU A 81 3.65 18.20 4.46
N GLU A 82 4.45 18.82 5.30
CA GLU A 82 5.81 19.24 4.96
C GLU A 82 6.71 18.05 4.59
N ASN A 83 6.56 16.92 5.30
CA ASN A 83 7.29 15.70 4.96
C ASN A 83 6.78 15.08 3.64
N VAL A 84 5.48 15.09 3.41
CA VAL A 84 4.89 14.61 2.15
C VAL A 84 5.44 15.40 0.96
N LYS A 85 5.44 16.72 1.03
CA LYS A 85 6.00 17.58 -0.02
C LYS A 85 7.48 17.31 -0.25
N MET A 86 8.26 17.24 0.82
CA MET A 86 9.69 16.92 0.75
C MET A 86 9.95 15.57 0.07
N VAL A 87 9.14 14.55 0.34
CA VAL A 87 9.27 13.23 -0.31
C VAL A 87 9.04 13.35 -1.81
N ILE A 88 7.98 14.05 -2.25
CA ILE A 88 7.71 14.25 -3.68
C ILE A 88 8.85 15.03 -4.35
N GLU A 89 9.28 16.15 -3.77
CA GLU A 89 10.35 17.00 -4.29
C GLU A 89 11.65 16.22 -4.46
N LYS A 90 12.13 15.57 -3.39
CA LYS A 90 13.36 14.75 -3.42
C LYS A 90 13.29 13.58 -4.39
N THR A 91 12.11 12.98 -4.56
CA THR A 91 11.93 11.91 -5.56
C THR A 91 12.14 12.44 -6.97
N VAL A 92 11.60 13.62 -7.27
CA VAL A 92 11.74 14.24 -8.59
C VAL A 92 13.15 14.78 -8.81
N GLU A 93 13.79 15.35 -7.78
CA GLU A 93 15.22 15.74 -7.84
C GLU A 93 16.12 14.55 -8.18
N GLU A 94 15.84 13.39 -7.59
CA GLU A 94 16.67 12.19 -7.70
C GLU A 94 16.46 11.43 -9.02
N PHE A 95 15.21 11.33 -9.50
CA PHE A 95 14.83 10.49 -10.63
C PHE A 95 14.15 11.21 -11.80
N GLY A 96 13.89 12.51 -11.67
CA GLY A 96 13.32 13.34 -12.72
C GLY A 96 11.79 13.26 -12.85
N GLU A 97 11.17 12.16 -12.45
CA GLU A 97 9.72 11.98 -12.55
C GLU A 97 9.14 11.07 -11.45
N LEU A 98 7.81 11.14 -11.27
CA LEU A 98 7.03 10.25 -10.40
C LEU A 98 5.92 9.62 -11.22
N ASN A 99 5.92 8.29 -11.34
CA ASN A 99 4.93 7.55 -12.12
C ASN A 99 3.95 6.75 -11.25
N ILE A 100 4.40 6.29 -10.08
CA ILE A 100 3.65 5.37 -9.22
C ILE A 100 3.73 5.86 -7.77
N LEU A 101 2.58 5.89 -7.10
CA LEU A 101 2.50 6.08 -5.66
C LEU A 101 1.80 4.88 -5.03
N ILE A 102 2.44 4.23 -4.06
CA ILE A 102 1.84 3.21 -3.22
C ILE A 102 1.72 3.76 -1.79
N ASN A 103 0.51 4.12 -1.40
CA ASN A 103 0.17 4.50 -0.03
C ASN A 103 -0.02 3.25 0.82
N ASN A 104 1.03 2.82 1.51
CA ASN A 104 0.99 1.63 2.34
C ASN A 104 1.18 1.93 3.84
N ALA A 105 1.80 3.06 4.20
CA ALA A 105 1.98 3.43 5.59
C ALA A 105 0.68 3.39 6.40
N GLY A 106 0.70 2.73 7.56
CA GLY A 106 -0.48 2.62 8.42
C GLY A 106 -0.14 2.06 9.78
N ILE A 107 -1.05 2.31 10.73
CA ILE A 107 -1.01 1.81 12.11
C ILE A 107 -2.39 1.28 12.51
N SER A 108 -2.44 0.34 13.45
CA SER A 108 -3.71 -0.26 13.92
C SER A 108 -4.31 0.44 15.14
N GLY A 109 -3.48 1.00 16.01
CA GLY A 109 -3.92 1.53 17.32
C GLY A 109 -4.19 0.43 18.37
N PRO A 110 -4.63 0.82 19.60
CA PRO A 110 -5.04 -0.12 20.63
C PRO A 110 -6.23 -0.98 20.21
N THR A 111 -6.46 -2.10 20.91
CA THR A 111 -7.51 -3.07 20.56
C THR A 111 -8.67 -3.14 21.56
N ALA A 112 -8.59 -2.47 22.70
CA ALA A 112 -9.67 -2.43 23.69
C ALA A 112 -10.48 -1.14 23.55
N LEU A 113 -11.74 -1.23 23.18
CA LEU A 113 -12.62 -0.04 23.04
C LEU A 113 -13.02 0.52 24.39
N VAL A 114 -13.46 -0.35 25.28
CA VAL A 114 -13.78 -0.04 26.68
C VAL A 114 -13.15 -1.11 27.56
N VAL A 115 -12.44 -0.70 28.59
CA VAL A 115 -11.80 -1.61 29.55
C VAL A 115 -12.57 -1.63 30.83
N GLU A 116 -13.60 -2.47 30.90
CA GLU A 116 -14.19 -2.87 32.19
C GLU A 116 -13.51 -4.16 32.65
N ASN A 117 -12.77 -4.10 33.77
CA ASN A 117 -12.21 -5.25 34.49
C ASN A 117 -11.25 -6.17 33.67
N ARG A 118 -10.47 -5.63 32.73
CA ARG A 118 -9.45 -6.39 32.00
C ARG A 118 -8.07 -5.81 32.28
N GLU A 119 -7.41 -6.33 33.31
CA GLU A 119 -6.05 -5.93 33.68
C GLU A 119 -5.09 -5.99 32.47
N GLY A 120 -4.26 -4.94 32.33
CA GLY A 120 -3.19 -4.88 31.34
C GLY A 120 -3.58 -4.44 29.92
N ARG A 121 -4.84 -4.09 29.65
CA ARG A 121 -5.24 -3.53 28.36
C ARG A 121 -5.42 -2.02 28.42
N LYS A 122 -4.81 -1.33 27.46
CA LYS A 122 -5.00 0.11 27.25
C LYS A 122 -6.33 0.34 26.54
N GLU A 123 -7.17 1.20 27.12
CA GLU A 123 -8.40 1.67 26.48
C GLU A 123 -8.09 2.55 25.25
N TYR A 124 -8.94 2.46 24.24
CA TYR A 124 -8.84 3.25 23.02
C TYR A 124 -9.31 4.68 23.32
N THR A 125 -8.43 5.66 23.19
CA THR A 125 -8.74 7.07 23.43
C THR A 125 -9.10 7.82 22.15
N PRO A 126 -9.75 8.99 22.23
CA PRO A 126 -9.95 9.88 21.09
C PRO A 126 -8.64 10.21 20.38
N GLU A 127 -7.55 10.43 21.11
CA GLU A 127 -6.23 10.75 20.56
C GLU A 127 -5.62 9.55 19.81
N ASP A 128 -5.85 8.32 20.30
CA ASP A 128 -5.46 7.12 19.57
C ASP A 128 -6.24 7.00 18.25
N PHE A 129 -7.54 7.36 18.26
CA PHE A 129 -8.35 7.39 17.04
C PHE A 129 -7.84 8.43 16.05
N GLU A 130 -7.64 9.66 16.49
CA GLU A 130 -7.12 10.75 15.67
C GLU A 130 -5.77 10.40 15.06
N LYS A 131 -4.87 9.79 15.83
CA LYS A 131 -3.55 9.34 15.35
C LYS A 131 -3.65 8.30 14.23
N VAL A 132 -4.59 7.35 14.36
CA VAL A 132 -4.84 6.35 13.31
C VAL A 132 -5.39 7.02 12.06
N ILE A 133 -6.38 7.90 12.19
CA ILE A 133 -6.94 8.65 11.06
C ILE A 133 -5.89 9.55 10.41
N ALA A 134 -5.08 10.26 11.19
CA ALA A 134 -4.03 11.14 10.69
C ALA A 134 -3.01 10.38 9.84
N THR A 135 -2.59 9.18 10.27
CA THR A 135 -1.62 8.39 9.52
C THR A 135 -2.27 7.68 8.32
N ASN A 136 -3.36 6.92 8.56
CA ASN A 136 -3.89 5.99 7.58
C ASN A 136 -4.74 6.65 6.50
N LEU A 137 -5.44 7.74 6.82
CA LEU A 137 -6.39 8.38 5.92
C LEU A 137 -5.93 9.77 5.50
N THR A 138 -5.65 10.66 6.45
CA THR A 138 -5.21 12.02 6.13
C THR A 138 -3.86 12.03 5.42
N GLY A 139 -2.89 11.24 5.89
CA GLY A 139 -1.59 11.07 5.25
C GLY A 139 -1.72 10.48 3.84
N THR A 140 -2.57 9.46 3.68
CA THR A 140 -2.88 8.89 2.35
C THR A 140 -3.46 9.95 1.42
N PHE A 141 -4.41 10.77 1.89
CA PHE A 141 -4.97 11.88 1.10
C PHE A 141 -3.88 12.87 0.68
N MET A 142 -3.03 13.31 1.61
CA MET A 142 -1.96 14.27 1.33
C MET A 142 -0.99 13.74 0.26
N PHE A 143 -0.53 12.49 0.39
CA PHE A 143 0.31 11.87 -0.62
C PHE A 143 -0.39 11.74 -1.97
N CYS A 144 -1.65 11.34 -2.02
CA CYS A 144 -2.42 11.28 -3.27
C CYS A 144 -2.49 12.65 -3.95
N GLN A 145 -2.76 13.71 -3.18
CA GLN A 145 -2.89 15.07 -3.72
C GLN A 145 -1.56 15.60 -4.28
N GLU A 146 -0.47 15.49 -3.52
CA GLU A 146 0.84 15.99 -3.95
C GLU A 146 1.43 15.16 -5.09
N ALA A 147 1.27 13.84 -5.06
CA ALA A 147 1.69 12.97 -6.16
C ALA A 147 0.90 13.27 -7.45
N ALA A 148 -0.42 13.40 -7.36
CA ALA A 148 -1.24 13.76 -8.53
C ALA A 148 -0.85 15.14 -9.08
N ARG A 149 -0.61 16.14 -8.21
CA ARG A 149 -0.12 17.48 -8.63
C ARG A 149 1.19 17.36 -9.42
N GLN A 150 2.13 16.57 -8.95
CA GLN A 150 3.40 16.31 -9.64
C GLN A 150 3.19 15.56 -10.96
N MET A 151 2.38 14.51 -10.97
CA MET A 151 2.08 13.72 -12.18
C MET A 151 1.40 14.60 -13.26
N ILE A 152 0.45 15.45 -12.88
CA ILE A 152 -0.20 16.40 -13.81
C ILE A 152 0.81 17.40 -14.38
N LYS A 153 1.66 17.98 -13.53
CA LYS A 153 2.70 18.93 -13.94
C LYS A 153 3.65 18.31 -14.96
N GLN A 154 4.18 17.12 -14.69
CA GLN A 154 5.13 16.45 -15.59
C GLN A 154 4.46 15.96 -16.89
N ASN A 155 3.21 15.53 -16.84
CA ASN A 155 2.44 15.12 -18.02
C ASN A 155 2.25 16.28 -19.00
N ALA A 156 1.97 17.47 -18.49
CA ALA A 156 1.85 18.69 -19.31
C ALA A 156 3.16 19.05 -20.01
N THR A 157 4.31 18.79 -19.37
CA THR A 157 5.64 19.14 -19.90
C THR A 157 6.17 18.08 -20.87
N ASN A 158 6.00 16.80 -20.55
CA ASN A 158 6.66 15.70 -21.27
C ASN A 158 5.78 15.08 -22.36
N GLY A 159 4.53 15.53 -22.53
CA GLY A 159 3.56 14.91 -23.45
C GLY A 159 3.17 13.49 -23.09
N LYS A 160 3.76 12.92 -22.04
CA LYS A 160 3.37 11.63 -21.46
C LYS A 160 2.10 11.81 -20.65
N LYS A 161 1.29 10.79 -20.59
CA LYS A 161 0.04 10.85 -19.84
C LYS A 161 -0.09 9.68 -18.92
N GLY A 162 -0.42 9.96 -17.68
CA GLY A 162 -0.79 8.96 -16.73
C GLY A 162 0.03 8.94 -15.46
N GLY A 163 -0.47 8.15 -14.54
CA GLY A 163 0.11 7.86 -13.25
C GLY A 163 -0.68 6.76 -12.57
N LYS A 164 -0.08 6.13 -11.60
CA LYS A 164 -0.69 5.05 -10.83
C LYS A 164 -0.67 5.42 -9.35
N ILE A 165 -1.83 5.40 -8.72
CA ILE A 165 -1.97 5.57 -7.28
C ILE A 165 -2.63 4.31 -6.72
N ILE A 166 -1.91 3.60 -5.86
CA ILE A 166 -2.40 2.41 -5.17
C ILE A 166 -2.51 2.74 -3.68
N ILE A 167 -3.64 2.44 -3.09
CA ILE A 167 -3.89 2.64 -1.67
C ILE A 167 -4.04 1.28 -1.00
N THR A 168 -3.20 0.98 -0.03
CA THR A 168 -3.34 -0.22 0.80
C THR A 168 -4.48 -0.01 1.80
N ALA A 169 -5.67 -0.45 1.40
CA ALA A 169 -6.83 -0.52 2.27
C ALA A 169 -6.76 -1.80 3.15
N SER A 170 -7.84 -2.51 3.33
CA SER A 170 -7.91 -3.79 4.07
C SER A 170 -9.31 -4.38 3.90
N VAL A 171 -9.47 -5.68 4.08
CA VAL A 171 -10.78 -6.29 4.35
C VAL A 171 -11.46 -5.67 5.57
N GLY A 172 -10.68 -5.18 6.54
CA GLY A 172 -11.20 -4.43 7.70
C GLY A 172 -11.91 -3.12 7.37
N GLY A 173 -11.87 -2.66 6.12
CA GLY A 173 -12.70 -1.56 5.62
C GLY A 173 -14.10 -1.99 5.17
N PHE A 174 -14.35 -3.29 5.05
CA PHE A 174 -15.65 -3.88 4.65
C PHE A 174 -16.30 -4.64 5.80
N ILE A 175 -15.49 -5.43 6.53
CA ILE A 175 -15.97 -6.25 7.64
C ILE A 175 -15.51 -5.65 8.96
N GLY A 176 -16.42 -5.62 9.95
CA GLY A 176 -16.09 -5.14 11.29
C GLY A 176 -15.13 -6.07 12.00
N GLY A 177 -14.10 -5.51 12.62
CA GLY A 177 -13.15 -6.23 13.47
C GLY A 177 -13.29 -5.81 14.93
N LYS A 178 -13.06 -6.74 15.86
CA LYS A 178 -13.10 -6.42 17.30
C LYS A 178 -11.91 -5.53 17.68
N GLY A 179 -12.18 -4.37 18.29
CA GLY A 179 -11.17 -3.50 18.89
C GLY A 179 -10.31 -2.67 17.94
N VAL A 180 -10.53 -2.73 16.64
CA VAL A 180 -9.73 -1.98 15.63
C VAL A 180 -10.54 -0.82 15.03
N VAL A 181 -11.17 -0.02 15.88
CA VAL A 181 -12.18 0.98 15.49
C VAL A 181 -11.62 2.02 14.51
N GLY A 182 -10.56 2.72 14.89
CA GLY A 182 -9.94 3.73 14.05
C GLY A 182 -9.34 3.14 12.78
N TYR A 183 -8.76 1.93 12.87
CA TYR A 183 -8.21 1.23 11.71
C TYR A 183 -9.31 0.92 10.69
N GLY A 184 -10.40 0.26 11.11
CA GLY A 184 -11.52 -0.07 10.22
C GLY A 184 -12.11 1.19 9.57
N ALA A 185 -12.39 2.23 10.36
CA ALA A 185 -12.88 3.52 9.87
C ALA A 185 -11.92 4.14 8.84
N SER A 186 -10.61 4.14 9.13
CA SER A 186 -9.59 4.68 8.20
C SER A 186 -9.55 3.90 6.88
N LYS A 187 -9.63 2.56 6.93
CA LYS A 187 -9.55 1.71 5.73
C LYS A 187 -10.84 1.79 4.90
N ALA A 188 -12.02 1.92 5.53
CA ALA A 188 -13.26 2.26 4.84
C ALA A 188 -13.18 3.64 4.17
N GLY A 189 -12.61 4.64 4.87
CA GLY A 189 -12.32 5.96 4.32
C GLY A 189 -11.40 5.91 3.09
N CYS A 190 -10.37 5.06 3.11
CA CYS A 190 -9.47 4.86 1.96
C CYS A 190 -10.22 4.33 0.72
N LEU A 191 -11.17 3.42 0.89
CA LEU A 191 -11.99 2.90 -0.22
C LEU A 191 -12.85 4.00 -0.86
N SER A 192 -13.47 4.84 -0.04
CA SER A 192 -14.25 5.98 -0.50
C SER A 192 -13.36 7.04 -1.17
N LEU A 193 -12.20 7.33 -0.55
CA LEU A 193 -11.21 8.26 -1.08
C LEU A 193 -10.75 7.85 -2.48
N ALA A 194 -10.40 6.58 -2.68
CA ALA A 194 -9.95 6.08 -3.98
C ALA A 194 -10.96 6.32 -5.10
N ARG A 195 -12.25 6.08 -4.85
CA ARG A 195 -13.33 6.32 -5.82
C ARG A 195 -13.45 7.79 -6.19
N THR A 196 -13.40 8.67 -5.18
CA THR A 196 -13.48 10.11 -5.38
C THR A 196 -12.28 10.63 -6.17
N LEU A 197 -11.07 10.20 -5.81
CA LEU A 197 -9.84 10.61 -6.49
C LEU A 197 -9.77 10.08 -7.93
N ALA A 198 -10.23 8.85 -8.17
CA ALA A 198 -10.32 8.28 -9.52
C ALA A 198 -11.18 9.14 -10.46
N ASN A 199 -12.33 9.63 -9.98
CA ASN A 199 -13.18 10.55 -10.74
C ASN A 199 -12.49 11.89 -11.00
N ASN A 200 -11.74 12.42 -10.02
CA ASN A 200 -11.07 13.70 -10.16
C ASN A 200 -9.87 13.65 -11.11
N PHE A 201 -9.10 12.54 -11.09
CA PHE A 201 -7.83 12.45 -11.81
C PHE A 201 -7.91 11.65 -13.12
N GLY A 202 -9.05 11.03 -13.42
CA GLY A 202 -9.20 10.18 -14.60
C GLY A 202 -8.95 10.89 -15.93
N ARG A 203 -9.31 12.20 -16.03
CA ARG A 203 -9.05 13.00 -17.24
C ARG A 203 -7.55 13.24 -17.50
N GLU A 204 -6.73 13.17 -16.45
CA GLU A 204 -5.27 13.26 -16.51
C GLU A 204 -4.62 11.86 -16.74
N ASN A 205 -5.46 10.85 -16.99
CA ASN A 205 -5.02 9.45 -17.14
C ASN A 205 -4.27 8.92 -15.90
N ILE A 206 -4.59 9.45 -14.71
CA ILE A 206 -4.10 8.93 -13.43
C ILE A 206 -5.15 7.99 -12.87
N THR A 207 -4.78 6.73 -12.68
CA THR A 207 -5.67 5.73 -12.08
C THR A 207 -5.44 5.66 -10.56
N VAL A 208 -6.54 5.50 -9.81
CA VAL A 208 -6.50 5.37 -8.35
C VAL A 208 -7.28 4.13 -7.94
N ASN A 209 -6.62 3.17 -7.30
CA ASN A 209 -7.23 1.90 -6.91
C ASN A 209 -6.77 1.48 -5.51
N CYS A 210 -7.52 0.55 -4.89
CA CYS A 210 -7.15 -0.05 -3.62
C CYS A 210 -6.72 -1.50 -3.77
N ILE A 211 -5.69 -1.90 -3.01
CA ILE A 211 -5.46 -3.30 -2.64
C ILE A 211 -6.03 -3.53 -1.24
N CYS A 212 -6.74 -4.62 -1.03
CA CYS A 212 -7.41 -4.96 0.22
C CYS A 212 -6.92 -6.32 0.73
N PRO A 213 -5.80 -6.35 1.45
CA PRO A 213 -5.30 -7.59 2.05
C PRO A 213 -6.22 -8.13 3.14
N GLY A 214 -6.32 -9.45 3.24
CA GLY A 214 -6.75 -10.16 4.43
C GLY A 214 -5.62 -10.29 5.45
N TYR A 215 -5.64 -11.36 6.25
CA TYR A 215 -4.53 -11.67 7.14
C TYR A 215 -3.31 -12.18 6.36
N VAL A 216 -2.20 -11.46 6.53
CA VAL A 216 -0.89 -11.78 5.99
C VAL A 216 0.11 -11.75 7.14
N VAL A 217 0.94 -12.78 7.26
CA VAL A 217 2.02 -12.77 8.25
C VAL A 217 3.09 -11.79 7.80
N THR A 218 3.43 -10.86 8.69
CA THR A 218 4.44 -9.83 8.48
C THR A 218 5.26 -9.64 9.74
N PRO A 219 6.46 -9.06 9.69
CA PRO A 219 7.24 -8.78 10.89
C PRO A 219 6.50 -7.94 11.95
N LEU A 220 5.44 -7.23 11.56
CA LEU A 220 4.63 -6.42 12.47
C LEU A 220 3.70 -7.26 13.34
N ASN A 221 3.27 -8.43 12.87
CA ASN A 221 2.24 -9.27 13.50
C ASN A 221 2.66 -10.73 13.68
N GLU A 222 3.91 -11.06 13.32
CA GLU A 222 4.42 -12.43 13.38
C GLU A 222 4.28 -13.03 14.76
N GLU A 223 4.57 -12.28 15.83
CA GLU A 223 4.46 -12.73 17.22
C GLU A 223 3.05 -13.22 17.62
N PHE A 224 2.00 -12.74 16.94
CA PHE A 224 0.63 -13.21 17.17
C PHE A 224 0.34 -14.54 16.44
N PHE A 225 1.05 -14.79 15.35
CA PHE A 225 0.77 -15.91 14.46
C PHE A 225 1.75 -17.07 14.60
N ILE A 226 2.99 -16.78 14.96
CA ILE A 226 4.07 -17.75 15.09
C ILE A 226 4.61 -17.70 16.52
N ASP A 227 4.72 -18.84 17.17
CA ASP A 227 5.28 -18.93 18.51
C ASP A 227 6.82 -18.90 18.49
N LYS A 228 7.44 -18.84 19.67
CA LYS A 228 8.91 -18.81 19.83
C LYS A 228 9.64 -20.03 19.25
N ASP A 229 8.94 -21.13 19.04
CA ASP A 229 9.47 -22.36 18.49
C ASP A 229 9.22 -22.48 16.97
N GLY A 230 8.65 -21.41 16.35
CA GLY A 230 8.37 -21.35 14.92
C GLY A 230 7.05 -22.00 14.50
N ASN A 231 6.19 -22.42 15.44
CA ASN A 231 4.93 -23.08 15.13
C ASN A 231 3.76 -22.11 15.06
N PRO A 232 2.73 -22.41 14.23
CA PRO A 232 1.51 -21.63 14.18
C PRO A 232 0.78 -21.62 15.53
N THR A 233 0.48 -20.43 16.05
CA THR A 233 -0.32 -20.21 17.26
C THR A 233 -1.78 -20.65 17.07
N ASP A 234 -2.54 -20.73 18.15
CA ASP A 234 -3.97 -20.99 18.05
C ASP A 234 -4.71 -19.85 17.36
N TYR A 235 -4.21 -18.61 17.49
CA TYR A 235 -4.74 -17.46 16.76
C TYR A 235 -4.52 -17.63 15.25
N TYR A 236 -3.34 -18.05 14.80
CA TYR A 236 -3.10 -18.41 13.40
C TYR A 236 -4.12 -19.44 12.90
N LYS A 237 -4.29 -20.56 13.65
CA LYS A 237 -5.22 -21.63 13.29
C LYS A 237 -6.66 -21.15 13.21
N GLN A 238 -7.07 -20.26 14.12
CA GLN A 238 -8.40 -19.65 14.10
C GLN A 238 -8.59 -18.79 12.87
N GLN A 239 -7.64 -17.90 12.57
CA GLN A 239 -7.74 -17.01 11.40
C GLN A 239 -7.67 -17.78 10.08
N SER A 240 -6.85 -18.82 10.01
CA SER A 240 -6.78 -19.70 8.83
C SER A 240 -8.12 -20.40 8.53
N LYS A 241 -8.85 -20.80 9.57
CA LYS A 241 -10.19 -21.39 9.41
C LYS A 241 -11.22 -20.40 8.88
N ALA A 242 -11.01 -19.10 9.10
CA ALA A 242 -11.90 -18.05 8.60
C ALA A 242 -11.68 -17.73 7.12
N THR A 243 -10.61 -18.23 6.48
CA THR A 243 -10.37 -18.08 5.05
C THR A 243 -10.85 -19.32 4.28
N SER A 244 -11.36 -19.12 3.06
CA SER A 244 -11.77 -20.22 2.18
C SER A 244 -10.56 -21.10 1.78
N VAL A 245 -9.38 -20.49 1.62
CA VAL A 245 -8.13 -21.20 1.28
C VAL A 245 -7.46 -21.89 2.48
N ARG A 246 -8.01 -21.72 3.69
CA ARG A 246 -7.56 -22.37 4.94
C ARG A 246 -6.12 -22.08 5.34
N ARG A 247 -5.59 -20.94 4.96
CA ARG A 247 -4.29 -20.42 5.38
C ARG A 247 -4.28 -18.88 5.36
N LEU A 248 -3.27 -18.29 5.97
CA LEU A 248 -2.99 -16.87 5.82
C LEU A 248 -2.24 -16.61 4.50
N GLY A 249 -2.28 -15.39 4.02
CA GLY A 249 -1.54 -14.96 2.84
C GLY A 249 -0.06 -14.71 3.13
N THR A 250 0.73 -14.57 2.06
CA THR A 250 2.14 -14.16 2.12
C THR A 250 2.30 -12.74 1.58
N ILE A 251 3.47 -12.15 1.84
CA ILE A 251 3.80 -10.81 1.34
C ILE A 251 3.81 -10.78 -0.19
N GLU A 252 4.35 -11.83 -0.82
CA GLU A 252 4.45 -11.97 -2.28
C GLU A 252 3.07 -12.07 -2.94
N GLU A 253 2.10 -12.71 -2.28
CA GLU A 253 0.72 -12.82 -2.77
C GLU A 253 -0.03 -11.49 -2.75
N ILE A 254 0.47 -10.49 -2.03
CA ILE A 254 -0.02 -9.10 -2.09
C ILE A 254 0.82 -8.27 -3.06
N ALA A 255 2.13 -8.45 -3.10
CA ALA A 255 3.03 -7.69 -3.95
C ALA A 255 2.80 -7.97 -5.45
N GLY A 256 2.49 -9.23 -5.82
CA GLY A 256 2.21 -9.60 -7.20
C GLY A 256 1.02 -8.86 -7.82
N PRO A 257 -0.19 -8.90 -7.22
CA PRO A 257 -1.31 -8.08 -7.66
C PRO A 257 -1.02 -6.58 -7.70
N VAL A 258 -0.27 -6.04 -6.73
CA VAL A 258 0.11 -4.61 -6.75
C VAL A 258 1.04 -4.29 -7.93
N LEU A 259 2.03 -5.14 -8.23
CA LEU A 259 2.86 -5.00 -9.42
C LEU A 259 1.99 -4.94 -10.68
N ALA A 260 1.01 -5.84 -10.81
CA ALA A 260 0.08 -5.84 -11.94
C ALA A 260 -0.72 -4.52 -12.02
N MET A 261 -1.27 -4.04 -10.89
CA MET A 261 -2.01 -2.77 -10.82
C MET A 261 -1.14 -1.56 -11.20
N CYS A 262 0.17 -1.61 -10.98
CA CYS A 262 1.13 -0.58 -11.37
C CYS A 262 1.52 -0.64 -12.85
N SER A 263 1.24 -1.74 -13.55
CA SER A 263 1.60 -1.94 -14.95
C SER A 263 0.65 -1.23 -15.91
N ASP A 264 1.09 -1.06 -17.15
CA ASP A 264 0.26 -0.50 -18.22
C ASP A 264 -0.91 -1.43 -18.61
N SER A 265 -0.84 -2.72 -18.24
CA SER A 265 -1.92 -3.69 -18.44
C SER A 265 -3.18 -3.37 -17.62
N PHE A 266 -3.05 -2.55 -16.57
CA PHE A 266 -4.16 -2.10 -15.71
C PHE A 266 -4.60 -0.65 -15.96
N ASN A 267 -4.32 -0.09 -17.13
CA ASN A 267 -4.66 1.31 -17.43
C ASN A 267 -6.16 1.59 -17.50
N TYR A 268 -7.01 0.56 -17.69
CA TYR A 268 -8.47 0.73 -17.73
C TYR A 268 -9.16 0.47 -16.38
N MET A 269 -8.40 0.16 -15.32
CA MET A 269 -8.93 -0.01 -13.96
C MET A 269 -8.69 1.24 -13.13
N THR A 270 -9.74 1.88 -12.68
CA THR A 270 -9.69 3.01 -11.74
C THR A 270 -10.93 3.08 -10.86
N GLY A 271 -10.80 3.59 -9.65
CA GLY A 271 -11.89 3.71 -8.67
C GLY A 271 -12.34 2.38 -8.07
N THR A 272 -11.57 1.31 -8.24
CA THR A 272 -11.92 -0.04 -7.77
C THR A 272 -11.01 -0.50 -6.63
N TYR A 273 -11.32 -1.68 -6.12
CA TYR A 273 -10.52 -2.38 -5.13
C TYR A 273 -10.32 -3.84 -5.53
N LEU A 274 -9.17 -4.38 -5.17
CA LEU A 274 -8.83 -5.78 -5.35
C LEU A 274 -8.71 -6.45 -3.98
N LEU A 275 -9.58 -7.42 -3.71
CA LEU A 275 -9.50 -8.24 -2.51
C LEU A 275 -8.43 -9.33 -2.67
N CYS A 276 -7.50 -9.39 -1.72
CA CYS A 276 -6.45 -10.40 -1.64
C CYS A 276 -6.48 -11.01 -0.22
N ASP A 277 -7.52 -11.77 0.07
CA ASP A 277 -7.89 -12.17 1.43
C ASP A 277 -8.13 -13.68 1.61
N GLY A 278 -7.87 -14.47 0.58
CA GLY A 278 -8.11 -15.92 0.63
C GLY A 278 -9.58 -16.29 0.85
N GLY A 279 -10.50 -15.39 0.53
CA GLY A 279 -11.94 -15.56 0.74
C GLY A 279 -12.41 -15.26 2.17
N GLN A 280 -11.63 -14.54 2.96
CA GLN A 280 -11.99 -14.14 4.33
C GLN A 280 -13.27 -13.29 4.39
N SER A 281 -13.49 -12.44 3.38
CA SER A 281 -14.66 -11.54 3.32
C SER A 281 -15.91 -12.18 2.69
N ILE A 282 -15.81 -13.43 2.25
CA ILE A 282 -16.97 -14.17 1.74
C ILE A 282 -17.78 -14.68 2.94
N PRO A 283 -19.09 -14.38 3.04
CA PRO A 283 -19.91 -14.92 4.12
C PRO A 283 -19.84 -16.46 4.11
N ALA A 284 -19.56 -17.07 5.26
CA ALA A 284 -19.75 -18.50 5.44
C ALA A 284 -21.26 -18.78 5.48
N GLU A 285 -21.72 -19.78 4.73
CA GLU A 285 -23.06 -20.33 4.85
C GLU A 285 -23.27 -21.00 6.21
#